data_ba186637842790c119653bf7c1a4472a
#
_entry.id   ba186637842790c119653bf7c1a4472a
#
_cell.length_a   1.000
_cell.length_b   1.000
_cell.length_c   1.000
_cell.angle_alpha   90.00
_cell.angle_beta   90.00
_cell.angle_gamma   90.00
#
_symmetry.space_group_name_H-M   'P 1'
#
loop_
_entity.id
_entity.type
_entity.pdbx_description
1 polymer ?
#
loop_
_entity_poly.entity_id
_entity_poly.type
_entity_poly.pdbx_seq_one_letter_code
_entity_poly.pdbx_strand_id
1 'polypeptide(L)'
;MLAKLDQLANRLVELDELLMSEGATSNMDAYRKMTREHAELGPLVALYNAYQEAIGDTAAAQEMLSDPEMKEFAQDEIEASKTRMAELEIELQKMLLPKDANDERNIFLEIRAGTGGDESALFAGDLLRMYTRFAERNRWQVEVVSESASDRGGYREVIVRLIGNGVYAKLKFESGGHRVQRVPATETQGRIHTSACTVAVMPEADEVEDVNINPADLRIDTFRASGAGGQHINKTDSAVRLTHLPTGIVVECQDDRSQHKNKAQALKVLAARIKDVQLREQQSKEAATRKSLIGSGDRSERIRTYNFPQGRMTDHRINLTLYKLDFIMDGDLTELTNALAAEHQAELLAALGD
;
A
#
# COMPACT_ATOMS: atom_id res chain seq x y z
N MET A 1 -15.48 -6.71 21.06
CA MET A 1 -15.96 -5.80 19.99
C MET A 1 -16.69 -4.59 20.58
N LEU A 2 -17.80 -4.74 21.31
CA LEU A 2 -18.62 -3.63 21.82
C LEU A 2 -17.86 -2.61 22.67
N ALA A 3 -17.04 -3.03 23.62
CA ALA A 3 -16.25 -2.11 24.46
C ALA A 3 -15.30 -1.22 23.65
N LYS A 4 -14.78 -1.71 22.52
CA LYS A 4 -13.96 -0.92 21.62
C LYS A 4 -14.80 0.09 20.83
N LEU A 5 -16.01 -0.28 20.43
CA LEU A 5 -16.95 0.61 19.75
C LEU A 5 -17.41 1.75 20.67
N ASP A 6 -17.65 1.46 21.96
CA ASP A 6 -17.96 2.49 22.95
C ASP A 6 -16.82 3.50 23.11
N GLN A 7 -15.57 3.03 23.13
CA GLN A 7 -14.40 3.93 23.17
C GLN A 7 -14.31 4.82 21.94
N LEU A 8 -14.58 4.26 20.74
CA LEU A 8 -14.55 5.02 19.48
C LEU A 8 -15.71 6.03 19.41
N ALA A 9 -16.90 5.69 19.92
CA ALA A 9 -18.01 6.61 20.01
C ALA A 9 -17.69 7.80 20.94
N ASN A 10 -17.13 7.52 22.13
CA ASN A 10 -16.66 8.58 23.04
C ASN A 10 -15.57 9.44 22.40
N ARG A 11 -14.65 8.82 21.65
CA ARG A 11 -13.59 9.53 20.94
C ARG A 11 -14.16 10.47 19.88
N LEU A 12 -15.22 10.09 19.17
CA LEU A 12 -15.88 10.95 18.20
C LEU A 12 -16.46 12.20 18.89
N VAL A 13 -17.10 12.05 20.03
CA VAL A 13 -17.64 13.17 20.82
C VAL A 13 -16.51 14.11 21.27
N GLU A 14 -15.38 13.57 21.74
CA GLU A 14 -14.20 14.40 22.09
C GLU A 14 -13.68 15.17 20.87
N LEU A 15 -13.65 14.55 19.69
CA LEU A 15 -13.21 15.20 18.45
C LEU A 15 -14.17 16.32 18.05
N ASP A 16 -15.49 16.14 18.20
CA ASP A 16 -16.47 17.18 17.98
C ASP A 16 -16.24 18.39 18.88
N GLU A 17 -16.01 18.17 20.18
CA GLU A 17 -15.71 19.22 21.14
C GLU A 17 -14.41 19.95 20.79
N LEU A 18 -13.35 19.20 20.44
CA LEU A 18 -12.05 19.76 20.07
C LEU A 18 -12.13 20.58 18.77
N LEU A 19 -12.86 20.10 17.77
CA LEU A 19 -13.03 20.81 16.50
C LEU A 19 -13.89 22.06 16.63
N MET A 20 -14.81 22.13 17.61
CA MET A 20 -15.65 23.30 17.93
C MET A 20 -14.96 24.28 18.87
N SER A 21 -13.83 23.93 19.46
CA SER A 21 -13.13 24.78 20.45
C SER A 21 -12.53 26.04 19.83
N GLU A 22 -12.54 27.14 20.58
CA GLU A 22 -11.84 28.38 20.22
C GLU A 22 -10.33 28.11 20.15
N GLY A 23 -9.75 28.15 18.96
CA GLY A 23 -8.32 27.85 18.73
C GLY A 23 -8.04 26.52 18.04
N ALA A 24 -9.05 25.73 17.68
CA ALA A 24 -8.87 24.50 16.92
C ALA A 24 -8.03 24.70 15.63
N THR A 25 -8.17 25.87 15.00
CA THR A 25 -7.44 26.27 13.78
C THR A 25 -6.04 26.87 14.04
N SER A 26 -5.62 27.04 15.29
CA SER A 26 -4.31 27.61 15.62
C SER A 26 -3.14 26.72 15.18
N ASN A 27 -3.36 25.39 15.11
CA ASN A 27 -2.42 24.42 14.57
C ASN A 27 -3.09 23.65 13.43
N MET A 28 -2.80 24.06 12.20
CA MET A 28 -3.41 23.48 10.99
C MET A 28 -3.12 22.00 10.79
N ASP A 29 -1.96 21.52 11.24
CA ASP A 29 -1.63 20.09 11.10
C ASP A 29 -2.40 19.22 12.11
N ALA A 30 -2.57 19.72 13.33
CA ALA A 30 -3.42 19.07 14.33
C ALA A 30 -4.90 19.09 13.89
N TYR A 31 -5.37 20.22 13.36
CA TYR A 31 -6.73 20.37 12.85
C TYR A 31 -7.01 19.39 11.72
N ARG A 32 -6.11 19.26 10.73
CA ARG A 32 -6.24 18.30 9.64
C ARG A 32 -6.29 16.85 10.12
N LYS A 33 -5.46 16.49 11.11
CA LYS A 33 -5.46 15.15 11.71
C LYS A 33 -6.80 14.85 12.40
N MET A 34 -7.29 15.78 13.22
CA MET A 34 -8.58 15.64 13.91
C MET A 34 -9.76 15.54 12.94
N THR A 35 -9.77 16.38 11.89
CA THR A 35 -10.83 16.33 10.86
C THR A 35 -10.80 15.01 10.10
N ARG A 36 -9.63 14.48 9.80
CA ARG A 36 -9.50 13.18 9.15
C ARG A 36 -9.98 12.04 10.06
N GLU A 37 -9.54 12.03 11.32
CA GLU A 37 -9.97 11.05 12.32
C GLU A 37 -11.50 11.08 12.51
N HIS A 38 -12.07 12.28 12.61
CA HIS A 38 -13.53 12.47 12.69
C HIS A 38 -14.26 11.90 11.47
N ALA A 39 -13.79 12.18 10.26
CA ALA A 39 -14.38 11.67 9.02
C ALA A 39 -14.28 10.14 8.90
N GLU A 40 -13.24 9.53 9.47
CA GLU A 40 -13.06 8.08 9.51
C GLU A 40 -13.97 7.41 10.55
N LEU A 41 -14.14 8.02 11.73
CA LEU A 41 -14.95 7.46 12.82
C LEU A 41 -16.45 7.68 12.64
N GLY A 42 -16.87 8.79 12.02
CA GLY A 42 -18.29 9.15 11.90
C GLY A 42 -19.18 8.04 11.34
N PRO A 43 -18.87 7.44 10.17
CA PRO A 43 -19.67 6.35 9.61
C PRO A 43 -19.73 5.10 10.50
N LEU A 44 -18.62 4.76 11.18
CA LEU A 44 -18.55 3.61 12.08
C LEU A 44 -19.43 3.81 13.30
N VAL A 45 -19.39 5.00 13.92
CA VAL A 45 -20.20 5.34 15.09
C VAL A 45 -21.69 5.43 14.71
N ALA A 46 -22.02 5.93 13.51
CA ALA A 46 -23.40 5.93 13.03
C ALA A 46 -23.97 4.52 12.91
N LEU A 47 -23.21 3.56 12.36
CA LEU A 47 -23.58 2.15 12.33
C LEU A 47 -23.72 1.54 13.73
N TYR A 48 -22.81 1.89 14.62
CA TYR A 48 -22.86 1.42 16.02
C TYR A 48 -24.10 1.93 16.73
N ASN A 49 -24.46 3.20 16.56
CA ASN A 49 -25.68 3.77 17.14
C ASN A 49 -26.94 3.07 16.59
N ALA A 50 -27.00 2.78 15.29
CA ALA A 50 -28.08 2.01 14.69
C ALA A 50 -28.17 0.58 15.25
N TYR A 51 -27.02 -0.06 15.55
CA TYR A 51 -26.98 -1.35 16.22
C TYR A 51 -27.50 -1.29 17.66
N GLN A 52 -27.13 -0.25 18.42
CA GLN A 52 -27.64 -0.02 19.78
C GLN A 52 -29.15 0.27 19.78
N GLU A 53 -29.65 1.02 18.81
CA GLU A 53 -31.08 1.26 18.61
C GLU A 53 -31.82 -0.06 18.37
N ALA A 54 -31.32 -0.93 17.48
CA ALA A 54 -31.96 -2.24 17.23
C ALA A 54 -31.95 -3.17 18.46
N ILE A 55 -30.93 -3.07 19.34
CA ILE A 55 -30.93 -3.76 20.64
C ILE A 55 -32.05 -3.20 21.53
N GLY A 56 -32.19 -1.86 21.58
CA GLY A 56 -33.25 -1.20 22.33
C GLY A 56 -34.66 -1.60 21.85
N ASP A 57 -34.85 -1.61 20.53
CA ASP A 57 -36.12 -2.03 19.89
C ASP A 57 -36.46 -3.47 20.23
N THR A 58 -35.44 -4.37 20.20
CA THR A 58 -35.62 -5.77 20.60
C THR A 58 -36.06 -5.90 22.08
N ALA A 59 -35.44 -5.12 22.96
CA ALA A 59 -35.78 -5.12 24.39
C ALA A 59 -37.20 -4.59 24.62
N ALA A 60 -37.57 -3.48 23.99
CA ALA A 60 -38.91 -2.92 24.06
C ALA A 60 -39.99 -3.88 23.54
N ALA A 61 -39.73 -4.53 22.39
CA ALA A 61 -40.62 -5.53 21.83
C ALA A 61 -40.76 -6.76 22.73
N GLN A 62 -39.70 -7.16 23.46
CA GLN A 62 -39.75 -8.25 24.43
C GLN A 62 -40.66 -7.91 25.62
N GLU A 63 -40.68 -6.67 26.11
CA GLU A 63 -41.60 -6.21 27.15
C GLU A 63 -43.07 -6.28 26.69
N MET A 64 -43.32 -5.93 25.40
CA MET A 64 -44.66 -5.97 24.80
C MET A 64 -45.22 -7.40 24.66
N LEU A 65 -44.38 -8.46 24.68
CA LEU A 65 -44.83 -9.85 24.63
C LEU A 65 -45.74 -10.25 25.80
N SER A 66 -45.67 -9.51 26.90
CA SER A 66 -46.55 -9.73 28.10
C SER A 66 -48.00 -9.32 27.87
N ASP A 67 -48.27 -8.49 26.85
CA ASP A 67 -49.61 -8.05 26.48
C ASP A 67 -50.19 -8.97 25.36
N PRO A 68 -51.30 -9.69 25.61
CA PRO A 68 -51.89 -10.59 24.64
C PRO A 68 -52.33 -9.93 23.33
N GLU A 69 -52.72 -8.63 23.39
CA GLU A 69 -53.17 -7.89 22.21
C GLU A 69 -51.97 -7.44 21.30
N MET A 70 -50.80 -7.28 21.89
CA MET A 70 -49.58 -6.83 21.19
C MET A 70 -48.66 -7.99 20.82
N LYS A 71 -48.97 -9.21 21.21
CA LYS A 71 -48.05 -10.38 21.12
C LYS A 71 -47.60 -10.70 19.69
N GLU A 72 -48.49 -10.67 18.72
CA GLU A 72 -48.16 -10.96 17.32
C GLU A 72 -47.27 -9.85 16.74
N PHE A 73 -47.61 -8.60 16.94
CA PHE A 73 -46.80 -7.46 16.54
C PHE A 73 -45.40 -7.46 17.19
N ALA A 74 -45.33 -7.76 18.49
CA ALA A 74 -44.06 -7.84 19.21
C ALA A 74 -43.16 -8.99 18.69
N GLN A 75 -43.74 -10.11 18.25
CA GLN A 75 -42.97 -11.20 17.64
C GLN A 75 -42.38 -10.81 16.31
N ASP A 76 -43.15 -10.16 15.44
CA ASP A 76 -42.68 -9.68 14.13
C ASP A 76 -41.59 -8.64 14.30
N GLU A 77 -41.74 -7.71 15.25
CA GLU A 77 -40.72 -6.67 15.53
C GLU A 77 -39.42 -7.27 16.07
N ILE A 78 -39.50 -8.29 16.95
CA ILE A 78 -38.29 -9.00 17.44
C ILE A 78 -37.57 -9.70 16.29
N GLU A 79 -38.29 -10.31 15.35
CA GLU A 79 -37.65 -10.99 14.21
C GLU A 79 -37.00 -9.98 13.25
N ALA A 80 -37.67 -8.88 12.95
CA ALA A 80 -37.16 -7.79 12.15
C ALA A 80 -35.91 -7.16 12.79
N SER A 81 -35.96 -6.82 14.07
CA SER A 81 -34.84 -6.23 14.81
C SER A 81 -33.64 -7.18 14.89
N LYS A 82 -33.85 -8.49 15.10
CA LYS A 82 -32.76 -9.48 15.08
C LYS A 82 -32.09 -9.59 13.72
N THR A 83 -32.87 -9.56 12.64
CA THR A 83 -32.33 -9.58 11.27
C THR A 83 -31.48 -8.33 11.03
N ARG A 84 -32.00 -7.16 11.39
CA ARG A 84 -31.28 -5.90 11.30
C ARG A 84 -29.99 -5.89 12.12
N MET A 85 -30.03 -6.41 13.36
CA MET A 85 -28.84 -6.56 14.20
C MET A 85 -27.76 -7.43 13.54
N ALA A 86 -28.14 -8.57 12.96
CA ALA A 86 -27.19 -9.46 12.30
C ALA A 86 -26.54 -8.79 11.07
N GLU A 87 -27.29 -8.04 10.29
CA GLU A 87 -26.76 -7.28 9.14
C GLU A 87 -25.80 -6.18 9.61
N LEU A 88 -26.19 -5.38 10.61
CA LEU A 88 -25.37 -4.32 11.17
C LEU A 88 -24.09 -4.86 11.83
N GLU A 89 -24.15 -6.02 12.47
CA GLU A 89 -22.98 -6.66 13.08
C GLU A 89 -21.92 -7.03 12.01
N ILE A 90 -22.37 -7.59 10.88
CA ILE A 90 -21.47 -7.90 9.75
C ILE A 90 -20.85 -6.61 9.18
N GLU A 91 -21.63 -5.54 9.05
CA GLU A 91 -21.11 -4.26 8.55
C GLU A 91 -20.13 -3.61 9.52
N LEU A 92 -20.42 -3.64 10.82
CA LEU A 92 -19.50 -3.16 11.86
C LEU A 92 -18.19 -3.95 11.87
N GLN A 93 -18.26 -5.27 11.76
CA GLN A 93 -17.07 -6.13 11.67
C GLN A 93 -16.21 -5.76 10.45
N LYS A 94 -16.83 -5.53 9.27
CA LYS A 94 -16.11 -5.08 8.07
C LYS A 94 -15.44 -3.72 8.26
N MET A 95 -16.11 -2.78 8.93
CA MET A 95 -15.53 -1.44 9.16
C MET A 95 -14.44 -1.42 10.23
N LEU A 96 -14.44 -2.39 11.15
CA LEU A 96 -13.38 -2.55 12.15
C LEU A 96 -12.13 -3.23 11.63
N LEU A 97 -12.17 -3.79 10.41
CA LEU A 97 -10.97 -4.36 9.79
C LEU A 97 -9.90 -3.27 9.64
N PRO A 98 -8.64 -3.59 9.94
CA PRO A 98 -7.55 -2.64 9.76
C PRO A 98 -7.46 -2.27 8.27
N LYS A 99 -7.67 -0.99 7.97
CA LYS A 99 -7.41 -0.47 6.62
C LYS A 99 -5.90 -0.48 6.40
N ASP A 100 -5.46 -1.00 5.26
CA ASP A 100 -4.06 -0.88 4.87
C ASP A 100 -3.76 0.60 4.60
N ALA A 101 -2.77 1.16 5.30
CA ALA A 101 -2.34 2.54 5.14
C ALA A 101 -1.94 2.89 3.69
N ASN A 102 -1.65 1.87 2.89
CA ASN A 102 -1.26 2.04 1.49
C ASN A 102 -2.45 2.01 0.52
N ASP A 103 -3.67 1.65 0.98
CA ASP A 103 -4.83 1.44 0.09
C ASP A 103 -5.16 2.65 -0.80
N GLU A 104 -4.90 3.87 -0.32
CA GLU A 104 -5.11 5.11 -1.08
C GLU A 104 -3.89 5.58 -1.88
N ARG A 105 -2.75 4.87 -1.78
CA ARG A 105 -1.50 5.27 -2.46
C ARG A 105 -1.54 4.94 -3.94
N ASN A 106 -0.81 5.74 -4.71
CA ASN A 106 -0.40 5.39 -6.06
C ASN A 106 0.54 4.18 -6.01
N ILE A 107 0.72 3.52 -7.16
CA ILE A 107 1.57 2.35 -7.23
C ILE A 107 2.57 2.42 -8.38
N PHE A 108 3.65 1.67 -8.19
CA PHE A 108 4.48 1.20 -9.30
C PHE A 108 4.08 -0.25 -9.62
N LEU A 109 3.67 -0.47 -10.86
CA LEU A 109 3.39 -1.78 -11.42
C LEU A 109 4.55 -2.19 -12.30
N GLU A 110 5.25 -3.25 -11.89
CA GLU A 110 6.39 -3.82 -12.60
C GLU A 110 5.96 -5.15 -13.23
N ILE A 111 6.17 -5.31 -14.53
CA ILE A 111 5.89 -6.54 -15.27
C ILE A 111 7.21 -6.99 -15.90
N ARG A 112 7.62 -8.22 -15.58
CA ARG A 112 8.83 -8.84 -16.15
C ARG A 112 8.50 -10.13 -16.87
N ALA A 113 9.09 -10.30 -18.04
CA ALA A 113 9.11 -11.58 -18.72
C ALA A 113 9.87 -12.61 -17.87
N GLY A 114 9.24 -13.75 -17.63
CA GLY A 114 9.82 -14.86 -16.91
C GLY A 114 10.19 -16.01 -17.84
N THR A 115 9.86 -17.23 -17.44
CA THR A 115 10.12 -18.44 -18.24
C THR A 115 9.27 -18.48 -19.51
N GLY A 116 9.89 -18.56 -20.69
CA GLY A 116 9.16 -18.69 -21.98
C GLY A 116 9.78 -17.93 -23.15
N GLY A 117 10.92 -17.26 -22.95
CA GLY A 117 11.63 -16.54 -24.03
C GLY A 117 10.79 -15.41 -24.63
N ASP A 118 10.72 -15.32 -25.98
CA ASP A 118 10.01 -14.25 -26.68
C ASP A 118 8.50 -14.22 -26.35
N GLU A 119 7.88 -15.39 -26.11
CA GLU A 119 6.48 -15.47 -25.78
C GLU A 119 6.16 -14.82 -24.41
N SER A 120 7.04 -14.96 -23.43
CA SER A 120 6.86 -14.27 -22.16
C SER A 120 6.97 -12.75 -22.31
N ALA A 121 7.83 -12.26 -23.20
CA ALA A 121 7.92 -10.83 -23.48
C ALA A 121 6.67 -10.28 -24.19
N LEU A 122 6.09 -11.03 -25.14
CA LEU A 122 4.80 -10.69 -25.76
C LEU A 122 3.68 -10.66 -24.73
N PHE A 123 3.64 -11.66 -23.84
CA PHE A 123 2.63 -11.72 -22.81
C PHE A 123 2.78 -10.58 -21.77
N ALA A 124 4.00 -10.14 -21.47
CA ALA A 124 4.22 -8.94 -20.65
C ALA A 124 3.58 -7.69 -21.29
N GLY A 125 3.66 -7.56 -22.61
CA GLY A 125 2.97 -6.50 -23.36
C GLY A 125 1.44 -6.61 -23.28
N ASP A 126 0.90 -7.82 -23.35
CA ASP A 126 -0.55 -8.05 -23.21
C ASP A 126 -1.03 -7.72 -21.78
N LEU A 127 -0.26 -8.10 -20.74
CA LEU A 127 -0.57 -7.73 -19.36
C LEU A 127 -0.52 -6.22 -19.17
N LEU A 128 0.49 -5.54 -19.72
CA LEU A 128 0.55 -4.07 -19.66
C LEU A 128 -0.70 -3.45 -20.29
N ARG A 129 -1.11 -3.91 -21.46
CA ARG A 129 -2.33 -3.44 -22.11
C ARG A 129 -3.57 -3.68 -21.23
N MET A 130 -3.70 -4.88 -20.65
CA MET A 130 -4.78 -5.24 -19.74
C MET A 130 -4.87 -4.27 -18.55
N TYR A 131 -3.76 -4.01 -17.88
CA TYR A 131 -3.74 -3.09 -16.74
C TYR A 131 -3.96 -1.63 -17.15
N THR A 132 -3.45 -1.21 -18.30
CA THR A 132 -3.71 0.13 -18.85
C THR A 132 -5.20 0.32 -19.12
N ARG A 133 -5.86 -0.66 -19.75
CA ARG A 133 -7.31 -0.62 -19.98
C ARG A 133 -8.11 -0.62 -18.66
N PHE A 134 -7.67 -1.39 -17.68
CA PHE A 134 -8.28 -1.36 -16.35
C PHE A 134 -8.12 -0.01 -15.67
N ALA A 135 -6.95 0.62 -15.79
CA ALA A 135 -6.70 1.96 -15.28
C ALA A 135 -7.61 3.01 -15.96
N GLU A 136 -7.74 2.97 -17.29
CA GLU A 136 -8.64 3.85 -18.06
C GLU A 136 -10.10 3.72 -17.58
N ARG A 137 -10.59 2.50 -17.37
CA ARG A 137 -11.95 2.23 -16.85
C ARG A 137 -12.17 2.81 -15.46
N ASN A 138 -11.13 2.83 -14.62
CA ASN A 138 -11.17 3.41 -13.28
C ASN A 138 -10.79 4.91 -13.26
N ARG A 139 -10.53 5.55 -14.42
CA ARG A 139 -10.09 6.94 -14.54
C ARG A 139 -8.77 7.23 -13.83
N TRP A 140 -7.87 6.25 -13.82
CA TRP A 140 -6.52 6.40 -13.31
C TRP A 140 -5.58 6.85 -14.42
N GLN A 141 -4.59 7.63 -14.06
CA GLN A 141 -3.50 8.04 -14.96
C GLN A 141 -2.43 6.96 -14.99
N VAL A 142 -1.85 6.71 -16.18
CA VAL A 142 -0.78 5.73 -16.41
C VAL A 142 0.43 6.47 -16.94
N GLU A 143 1.57 6.35 -16.25
CA GLU A 143 2.86 6.92 -16.65
C GLU A 143 3.89 5.80 -16.81
N VAL A 144 4.54 5.71 -17.97
CA VAL A 144 5.65 4.77 -18.17
C VAL A 144 6.90 5.34 -17.54
N VAL A 145 7.44 4.63 -16.54
CA VAL A 145 8.65 5.04 -15.81
C VAL A 145 9.90 4.47 -16.48
N SER A 146 9.83 3.18 -16.86
CA SER A 146 10.95 2.49 -17.51
C SER A 146 10.43 1.36 -18.38
N GLU A 147 11.07 1.13 -19.51
CA GLU A 147 10.75 0.02 -20.38
C GLU A 147 12.01 -0.59 -21.00
N SER A 148 12.01 -1.90 -21.11
CA SER A 148 13.01 -2.66 -21.83
C SER A 148 12.30 -3.52 -22.87
N ALA A 149 12.25 -3.05 -24.10
CA ALA A 149 11.60 -3.74 -25.20
C ALA A 149 12.34 -5.04 -25.57
N SER A 150 11.59 -6.02 -26.11
CA SER A 150 12.14 -7.24 -26.70
C SER A 150 12.28 -7.08 -28.23
N ASP A 151 13.26 -7.72 -28.80
CA ASP A 151 13.58 -7.63 -30.26
C ASP A 151 12.41 -8.15 -31.14
N ARG A 152 11.54 -9.02 -30.60
CA ARG A 152 10.38 -9.59 -31.29
C ARG A 152 9.04 -9.01 -30.88
N GLY A 153 9.07 -7.86 -30.19
CA GLY A 153 7.90 -7.19 -29.64
C GLY A 153 7.63 -7.56 -28.18
N GLY A 154 6.78 -6.77 -27.52
CA GLY A 154 6.55 -6.87 -26.08
C GLY A 154 7.72 -6.34 -25.26
N TYR A 155 7.78 -6.72 -23.99
CA TYR A 155 8.74 -6.17 -23.03
C TYR A 155 9.45 -7.27 -22.25
N ARG A 156 10.78 -7.12 -22.10
CA ARG A 156 11.55 -7.90 -21.12
C ARG A 156 11.21 -7.44 -19.71
N GLU A 157 11.04 -6.13 -19.56
CA GLU A 157 10.63 -5.46 -18.34
C GLU A 157 9.91 -4.15 -18.69
N VAL A 158 8.84 -3.86 -17.99
CA VAL A 158 8.17 -2.56 -18.05
C VAL A 158 7.71 -2.17 -16.65
N ILE A 159 7.95 -0.91 -16.29
CA ILE A 159 7.53 -0.31 -15.03
C ILE A 159 6.63 0.87 -15.36
N VAL A 160 5.42 0.84 -14.83
CA VAL A 160 4.46 1.94 -14.97
C VAL A 160 4.03 2.43 -13.61
N ARG A 161 3.80 3.73 -13.50
CA ARG A 161 3.20 4.36 -12.33
C ARG A 161 1.70 4.54 -12.61
N LEU A 162 0.87 4.08 -11.70
CA LEU A 162 -0.58 4.24 -11.74
C LEU A 162 -1.00 5.23 -10.65
N ILE A 163 -1.71 6.29 -11.05
CA ILE A 163 -2.08 7.41 -10.21
C ILE A 163 -3.60 7.52 -10.14
N GLY A 164 -4.16 7.49 -8.93
CA GLY A 164 -5.60 7.63 -8.72
C GLY A 164 -6.06 7.12 -7.36
N ASN A 165 -7.34 7.25 -7.07
CA ASN A 165 -7.90 6.81 -5.80
C ASN A 165 -8.06 5.28 -5.75
N GLY A 166 -7.59 4.65 -4.65
CA GLY A 166 -7.79 3.24 -4.38
C GLY A 166 -7.05 2.32 -5.35
N VAL A 167 -5.97 2.80 -5.98
CA VAL A 167 -5.19 2.02 -6.95
C VAL A 167 -4.56 0.81 -6.26
N TYR A 168 -3.89 1.04 -5.12
CA TYR A 168 -3.26 -0.04 -4.36
C TYR A 168 -4.30 -1.02 -3.81
N ALA A 169 -5.40 -0.52 -3.26
CA ALA A 169 -6.48 -1.37 -2.72
C ALA A 169 -6.99 -2.40 -3.74
N LYS A 170 -7.12 -2.02 -5.02
CA LYS A 170 -7.61 -2.91 -6.09
C LYS A 170 -6.53 -3.81 -6.67
N LEU A 171 -5.27 -3.36 -6.74
CA LEU A 171 -4.19 -4.05 -7.45
C LEU A 171 -3.19 -4.76 -6.53
N LYS A 172 -3.23 -4.58 -5.20
CA LYS A 172 -2.30 -5.22 -4.27
C LYS A 172 -2.24 -6.75 -4.39
N PHE A 173 -3.33 -7.37 -4.84
CA PHE A 173 -3.42 -8.81 -5.05
C PHE A 173 -2.90 -9.28 -6.42
N GLU A 174 -2.40 -8.37 -7.27
CA GLU A 174 -1.89 -8.71 -8.60
C GLU A 174 -0.43 -9.20 -8.57
N SER A 175 0.27 -9.05 -7.44
CA SER A 175 1.66 -9.47 -7.31
C SER A 175 1.81 -10.98 -7.35
N GLY A 176 2.71 -11.48 -8.20
CA GLY A 176 3.01 -12.91 -8.31
C GLY A 176 3.28 -13.38 -9.74
N GLY A 177 3.27 -14.70 -9.94
CA GLY A 177 3.48 -15.34 -11.23
C GLY A 177 2.20 -15.46 -12.05
N HIS A 178 2.19 -14.91 -13.24
CA HIS A 178 1.10 -14.98 -14.23
C HIS A 178 1.47 -15.94 -15.35
N ARG A 179 0.75 -17.03 -15.48
CA ARG A 179 1.02 -18.08 -16.47
C ARG A 179 0.09 -17.97 -17.67
N VAL A 180 0.64 -17.99 -18.87
CA VAL A 180 -0.13 -18.02 -20.11
C VAL A 180 -0.01 -19.39 -20.79
N GLN A 181 -1.11 -19.85 -21.38
CA GLN A 181 -1.20 -21.03 -22.21
C GLN A 181 -1.87 -20.64 -23.53
N ARG A 182 -1.08 -20.54 -24.60
CA ARG A 182 -1.56 -20.23 -25.96
C ARG A 182 -0.57 -20.74 -27.01
N VAL A 183 -1.00 -20.73 -28.27
CA VAL A 183 -0.09 -20.88 -29.39
C VAL A 183 0.57 -19.54 -29.63
N PRO A 184 1.91 -19.41 -29.43
CA PRO A 184 2.60 -18.15 -29.65
C PRO A 184 2.49 -17.65 -31.09
N ALA A 185 2.55 -16.34 -31.31
CA ALA A 185 2.63 -15.78 -32.67
C ALA A 185 3.90 -16.22 -33.43
N THR A 186 4.91 -16.69 -32.72
CA THR A 186 6.20 -17.19 -33.24
C THR A 186 6.19 -18.68 -33.52
N GLU A 187 5.12 -19.42 -33.18
CA GLU A 187 5.01 -20.87 -33.35
C GLU A 187 4.38 -21.22 -34.70
N THR A 188 5.09 -22.00 -35.51
CA THR A 188 4.65 -22.38 -36.87
C THR A 188 3.88 -23.70 -36.90
N GLN A 189 4.02 -24.54 -35.87
CA GLN A 189 3.42 -25.89 -35.82
C GLN A 189 2.11 -25.96 -35.00
N GLY A 190 1.61 -24.80 -34.51
CA GLY A 190 0.37 -24.73 -33.75
C GLY A 190 0.41 -25.35 -32.36
N ARG A 191 1.60 -25.55 -31.79
CA ARG A 191 1.74 -26.11 -30.43
C ARG A 191 1.43 -25.08 -29.36
N ILE A 192 0.69 -25.50 -28.34
CA ILE A 192 0.41 -24.68 -27.19
C ILE A 192 1.68 -24.60 -26.33
N HIS A 193 2.17 -23.38 -26.09
CA HIS A 193 3.27 -23.12 -25.19
C HIS A 193 2.75 -22.64 -23.85
N THR A 194 3.52 -22.91 -22.81
CA THR A 194 3.27 -22.40 -21.45
C THR A 194 4.41 -21.47 -21.07
N SER A 195 4.08 -20.18 -20.96
CA SER A 195 5.03 -19.11 -20.57
C SER A 195 4.54 -18.44 -19.30
N ALA A 196 5.41 -17.70 -18.65
CA ALA A 196 5.07 -16.97 -17.42
C ALA A 196 5.69 -15.58 -17.41
N CYS A 197 4.99 -14.64 -16.80
CA CYS A 197 5.48 -13.33 -16.41
C CYS A 197 5.36 -13.15 -14.91
N THR A 198 6.14 -12.27 -14.35
CA THR A 198 5.98 -11.85 -12.97
C THR A 198 5.44 -10.43 -12.92
N VAL A 199 4.52 -10.19 -12.01
CA VAL A 199 3.94 -8.88 -11.74
C VAL A 199 4.28 -8.51 -10.30
N ALA A 200 4.77 -7.29 -10.07
CA ALA A 200 4.95 -6.73 -8.75
C ALA A 200 4.19 -5.41 -8.64
N VAL A 201 3.39 -5.29 -7.61
CA VAL A 201 2.66 -4.07 -7.25
C VAL A 201 3.26 -3.53 -5.98
N MET A 202 3.85 -2.34 -6.06
CA MET A 202 4.48 -1.68 -4.92
C MET A 202 3.82 -0.33 -4.70
N PRO A 203 3.43 0.00 -3.45
CA PRO A 203 2.91 1.32 -3.16
C PRO A 203 4.01 2.36 -3.37
N GLU A 204 3.62 3.54 -3.86
CA GLU A 204 4.54 4.66 -3.97
C GLU A 204 5.01 5.06 -2.58
N ALA A 205 6.33 5.04 -2.38
CA ALA A 205 6.92 5.45 -1.11
C ALA A 205 6.84 6.98 -0.96
N ASP A 206 6.73 7.43 0.28
CA ASP A 206 6.86 8.87 0.57
C ASP A 206 8.26 9.34 0.20
N GLU A 207 8.36 10.54 -0.34
CA GLU A 207 9.66 11.14 -0.64
C GLU A 207 10.48 11.24 0.65
N VAL A 208 11.75 10.83 0.56
CA VAL A 208 12.68 10.99 1.69
C VAL A 208 12.88 12.48 1.91
N GLU A 209 12.30 12.99 3.00
CA GLU A 209 12.46 14.37 3.40
C GLU A 209 13.94 14.75 3.53
N ASP A 210 14.24 16.01 3.31
CA ASP A 210 15.61 16.50 3.49
C ASP A 210 16.06 16.29 4.94
N VAL A 211 17.25 15.71 5.08
CA VAL A 211 17.81 15.34 6.37
C VAL A 211 18.03 16.60 7.20
N ASN A 212 17.17 16.83 8.19
CA ASN A 212 17.38 17.86 9.18
C ASN A 212 18.22 17.29 10.33
N ILE A 213 19.50 17.66 10.36
CA ILE A 213 20.43 17.15 11.37
C ILE A 213 20.22 17.97 12.65
N ASN A 214 19.77 17.31 13.72
CA ASN A 214 19.65 17.95 15.03
C ASN A 214 21.06 18.20 15.59
N PRO A 215 21.41 19.45 15.97
CA PRO A 215 22.70 19.76 16.58
C PRO A 215 23.03 18.94 17.85
N ALA A 216 22.03 18.48 18.58
CA ALA A 216 22.20 17.64 19.77
C ALA A 216 22.75 16.22 19.43
N ASP A 217 22.52 15.75 18.21
CA ASP A 217 22.98 14.45 17.72
C ASP A 217 24.37 14.50 17.10
N LEU A 218 25.01 15.67 17.14
CA LEU A 218 26.34 15.90 16.57
C LEU A 218 27.40 16.03 17.67
N ARG A 219 28.42 15.20 17.57
CA ARG A 219 29.68 15.43 18.25
C ARG A 219 30.64 16.12 17.27
N ILE A 220 31.18 17.28 17.71
CA ILE A 220 32.05 18.13 16.92
C ILE A 220 33.42 18.12 17.58
N ASP A 221 34.42 17.59 16.90
CA ASP A 221 35.80 17.59 17.34
C ASP A 221 36.61 18.48 16.41
N THR A 222 37.47 19.36 16.96
CA THR A 222 38.40 20.18 16.17
C THR A 222 39.80 19.69 16.38
N PHE A 223 40.60 19.72 15.33
CA PHE A 223 41.99 19.28 15.36
C PHE A 223 42.85 20.04 14.34
N ARG A 224 44.14 19.84 14.42
CA ARG A 224 45.11 20.46 13.49
C ARG A 224 45.07 19.75 12.16
N ALA A 225 44.97 20.54 11.08
CA ALA A 225 45.02 19.96 9.75
C ALA A 225 46.37 19.33 9.49
N SER A 226 46.38 18.19 8.81
CA SER A 226 47.60 17.53 8.37
C SER A 226 47.87 17.83 6.89
N GLY A 227 49.07 18.23 6.54
CA GLY A 227 49.45 18.49 5.13
C GLY A 227 50.67 19.40 4.99
N ALA A 228 51.16 19.55 3.79
CA ALA A 228 52.23 20.48 3.46
C ALA A 228 51.73 21.94 3.58
N GLY A 229 52.23 22.65 4.59
CA GLY A 229 51.81 24.04 4.83
C GLY A 229 52.70 24.76 5.82
N GLY A 230 52.57 26.09 5.89
CA GLY A 230 53.33 26.95 6.78
C GLY A 230 52.85 26.94 8.24
N GLN A 231 53.33 27.90 9.02
CA GLN A 231 53.09 28.02 10.47
C GLN A 231 51.61 27.98 10.90
N HIS A 232 50.69 28.44 10.04
CA HIS A 232 49.26 28.48 10.34
C HIS A 232 48.62 27.06 10.46
N ILE A 233 48.99 26.15 9.55
CA ILE A 233 48.44 24.75 9.54
C ILE A 233 48.88 24.00 10.79
N ASN A 234 50.08 24.24 11.27
CA ASN A 234 50.68 23.53 12.42
C ASN A 234 50.27 24.09 13.78
N LYS A 235 49.69 25.32 13.85
CA LYS A 235 49.33 25.98 15.13
C LYS A 235 47.83 26.14 15.36
N THR A 236 47.01 26.09 14.31
CA THR A 236 45.58 26.41 14.42
C THR A 236 44.73 25.13 14.21
N ASP A 237 43.76 24.90 15.11
CA ASP A 237 42.81 23.78 15.02
C ASP A 237 41.70 24.12 14.00
N SER A 238 42.05 24.16 12.71
CA SER A 238 41.14 24.52 11.61
C SER A 238 40.36 23.32 11.04
N ALA A 239 40.85 22.11 11.24
CA ALA A 239 40.17 20.89 10.78
C ALA A 239 39.00 20.55 11.72
N VAL A 240 37.93 20.04 11.13
CA VAL A 240 36.71 19.67 11.87
C VAL A 240 36.33 18.23 11.56
N ARG A 241 36.06 17.45 12.60
CA ARG A 241 35.47 16.11 12.53
C ARG A 241 34.06 16.19 13.12
N LEU A 242 33.10 15.77 12.33
CA LEU A 242 31.71 15.62 12.76
C LEU A 242 31.36 14.14 12.87
N THR A 243 30.84 13.76 14.02
CA THR A 243 30.32 12.41 14.25
C THR A 243 28.82 12.51 14.53
N HIS A 244 28.01 11.88 13.69
CA HIS A 244 26.57 11.77 13.93
C HIS A 244 26.33 10.58 14.86
N LEU A 245 25.92 10.88 16.10
CA LEU A 245 25.82 9.88 17.18
C LEU A 245 24.86 8.72 16.87
N PRO A 246 23.63 8.98 16.29
CA PRO A 246 22.68 7.90 16.02
C PRO A 246 23.14 6.92 14.92
N THR A 247 23.84 7.40 13.88
CA THR A 247 24.27 6.56 12.75
C THR A 247 25.73 6.15 12.81
N GLY A 248 26.53 6.78 13.68
CA GLY A 248 27.96 6.55 13.76
C GLY A 248 28.77 7.08 12.58
N ILE A 249 28.13 7.81 11.65
CA ILE A 249 28.82 8.36 10.47
C ILE A 249 29.78 9.47 10.88
N VAL A 250 31.02 9.37 10.42
CA VAL A 250 32.08 10.33 10.67
C VAL A 250 32.46 11.05 9.37
N VAL A 251 32.56 12.37 9.44
CA VAL A 251 33.04 13.23 8.34
C VAL A 251 34.11 14.15 8.85
N GLU A 252 35.22 14.23 8.13
CA GLU A 252 36.32 15.16 8.40
C GLU A 252 36.45 16.15 7.25
N CYS A 253 36.71 17.39 7.56
CA CYS A 253 36.99 18.42 6.58
C CYS A 253 38.14 19.31 7.08
N GLN A 254 39.17 19.46 6.21
CA GLN A 254 40.39 20.25 6.51
C GLN A 254 40.83 21.10 5.32
N ASP A 255 39.93 21.34 4.36
CA ASP A 255 40.26 21.91 3.06
C ASP A 255 40.51 23.45 3.11
N ASP A 256 39.87 24.16 4.05
CA ASP A 256 39.99 25.60 4.22
C ASP A 256 40.75 25.95 5.50
N ARG A 257 41.33 27.14 5.54
CA ARG A 257 41.98 27.70 6.72
C ARG A 257 40.98 28.12 7.81
N SER A 258 39.72 28.28 7.45
CA SER A 258 38.61 28.67 8.35
C SER A 258 37.89 27.47 8.90
N GLN A 259 37.93 27.29 10.22
CA GLN A 259 37.19 26.28 10.97
C GLN A 259 35.66 26.32 10.65
N HIS A 260 35.10 27.54 10.57
CA HIS A 260 33.66 27.70 10.25
C HIS A 260 33.30 27.20 8.86
N LYS A 261 34.17 27.43 7.86
CA LYS A 261 33.93 26.92 6.50
C LYS A 261 34.06 25.41 6.46
N ASN A 262 35.09 24.83 7.11
CA ASN A 262 35.25 23.39 7.23
C ASN A 262 34.07 22.74 7.94
N LYS A 263 33.55 23.36 9.01
CA LYS A 263 32.34 22.89 9.71
C LYS A 263 31.12 22.91 8.77
N ALA A 264 30.88 24.00 8.04
CA ALA A 264 29.78 24.11 7.10
C ALA A 264 29.86 23.08 5.97
N GLN A 265 31.08 22.87 5.44
CA GLN A 265 31.32 21.86 4.41
C GLN A 265 31.12 20.43 4.95
N ALA A 266 31.66 20.15 6.15
CA ALA A 266 31.50 18.86 6.81
C ALA A 266 30.01 18.53 7.07
N LEU A 267 29.18 19.52 7.48
CA LEU A 267 27.75 19.35 7.63
C LEU A 267 27.04 18.98 6.33
N LYS A 268 27.39 19.65 5.22
CA LYS A 268 26.82 19.30 3.90
C LYS A 268 27.17 17.88 3.48
N VAL A 269 28.43 17.48 3.67
CA VAL A 269 28.87 16.11 3.35
C VAL A 269 28.21 15.08 4.26
N LEU A 270 28.04 15.41 5.55
CA LEU A 270 27.36 14.56 6.51
C LEU A 270 25.89 14.35 6.12
N ALA A 271 25.17 15.43 5.80
CA ALA A 271 23.77 15.35 5.33
C ALA A 271 23.64 14.48 4.09
N ALA A 272 24.53 14.64 3.12
CA ALA A 272 24.55 13.82 1.90
C ALA A 272 24.80 12.34 2.21
N ARG A 273 25.73 12.01 3.13
CA ARG A 273 26.01 10.63 3.54
C ARG A 273 24.86 9.99 4.29
N ILE A 274 24.21 10.72 5.20
CA ILE A 274 23.03 10.24 5.93
C ILE A 274 21.90 9.93 4.94
N LYS A 275 21.64 10.86 3.98
CA LYS A 275 20.64 10.66 2.93
C LYS A 275 20.95 9.45 2.05
N ASP A 276 22.21 9.23 1.69
CA ASP A 276 22.64 8.05 0.91
C ASP A 276 22.41 6.73 1.67
N VAL A 277 22.70 6.71 2.97
CA VAL A 277 22.43 5.53 3.82
C VAL A 277 20.92 5.24 3.90
N GLN A 278 20.11 6.28 4.16
CA GLN A 278 18.65 6.14 4.22
C GLN A 278 18.09 5.63 2.90
N LEU A 279 18.57 6.18 1.78
CA LEU A 279 18.14 5.75 0.44
C LEU A 279 18.51 4.28 0.15
N ARG A 280 19.72 3.86 0.53
CA ARG A 280 20.16 2.44 0.40
C ARG A 280 19.34 1.50 1.26
N GLU A 281 19.02 1.89 2.49
CA GLU A 281 18.15 1.09 3.37
C GLU A 281 16.74 0.96 2.79
N GLN A 282 16.18 2.05 2.27
CA GLN A 282 14.88 2.03 1.60
C GLN A 282 14.92 1.11 0.37
N GLN A 283 15.89 1.27 -0.51
CA GLN A 283 16.07 0.43 -1.69
C GLN A 283 16.24 -1.06 -1.33
N SER A 284 16.97 -1.35 -0.26
CA SER A 284 17.13 -2.72 0.24
C SER A 284 15.80 -3.32 0.73
N LYS A 285 15.01 -2.54 1.47
CA LYS A 285 13.66 -2.94 1.91
C LYS A 285 12.73 -3.17 0.73
N GLU A 286 12.71 -2.26 -0.23
CA GLU A 286 11.92 -2.38 -1.47
C GLU A 286 12.32 -3.62 -2.27
N ALA A 287 13.64 -3.88 -2.41
CA ALA A 287 14.14 -5.07 -3.11
C ALA A 287 13.75 -6.37 -2.40
N ALA A 288 13.79 -6.40 -1.06
CA ALA A 288 13.36 -7.55 -0.26
C ALA A 288 11.84 -7.78 -0.40
N THR A 289 11.04 -6.72 -0.31
CA THR A 289 9.58 -6.77 -0.52
C THR A 289 9.25 -7.26 -1.93
N ARG A 290 9.89 -6.70 -2.96
CA ARG A 290 9.73 -7.14 -4.35
C ARG A 290 10.03 -8.63 -4.50
N LYS A 291 11.13 -9.10 -3.93
CA LYS A 291 11.52 -10.52 -3.99
C LYS A 291 10.48 -11.42 -3.32
N SER A 292 9.90 -11.02 -2.20
CA SER A 292 8.84 -11.79 -1.52
C SER A 292 7.54 -11.84 -2.32
N LEU A 293 7.19 -10.76 -3.03
CA LEU A 293 5.98 -10.67 -3.84
C LEU A 293 6.05 -11.50 -5.12
N ILE A 294 7.22 -11.61 -5.74
CA ILE A 294 7.39 -12.25 -7.06
C ILE A 294 7.68 -13.75 -6.94
N GLY A 295 8.24 -14.21 -5.80
CA GLY A 295 8.72 -15.58 -5.65
C GLY A 295 9.92 -15.87 -6.55
N SER A 296 10.02 -17.10 -7.08
CA SER A 296 11.12 -17.53 -7.98
C SER A 296 10.91 -17.09 -9.44
N GLY A 297 9.71 -16.65 -9.81
CA GLY A 297 9.32 -16.39 -11.22
C GLY A 297 9.18 -17.66 -12.07
N ASP A 298 9.18 -18.86 -11.46
CA ASP A 298 8.92 -20.11 -12.15
C ASP A 298 7.40 -20.23 -12.46
N ARG A 299 7.10 -20.82 -13.60
CA ARG A 299 5.71 -21.12 -14.03
C ARG A 299 4.95 -22.08 -13.09
N SER A 300 5.64 -22.75 -12.18
CA SER A 300 5.03 -23.57 -11.11
C SER A 300 4.45 -22.72 -9.99
N GLU A 301 5.08 -21.59 -9.66
CA GLU A 301 4.66 -20.65 -8.62
C GLU A 301 3.70 -19.59 -9.20
N ARG A 302 2.61 -20.06 -9.81
CA ARG A 302 1.61 -19.19 -10.42
C ARG A 302 0.50 -18.81 -9.47
N ILE A 303 0.11 -17.56 -9.49
CA ILE A 303 -1.14 -17.10 -8.87
C ILE A 303 -2.30 -17.24 -9.86
N ARG A 304 -2.06 -17.01 -11.18
CA ARG A 304 -3.07 -17.09 -12.23
C ARG A 304 -2.63 -17.86 -13.46
N THR A 305 -3.63 -18.39 -14.16
CA THR A 305 -3.45 -19.01 -15.48
C THR A 305 -4.42 -18.42 -16.47
N TYR A 306 -3.89 -17.90 -17.57
CA TYR A 306 -4.62 -17.38 -18.73
C TYR A 306 -4.59 -18.45 -19.83
N ASN A 307 -5.71 -19.15 -20.04
CA ASN A 307 -5.82 -20.24 -21.02
C ASN A 307 -6.61 -19.75 -22.23
N PHE A 308 -5.90 -19.33 -23.27
CA PHE A 308 -6.52 -18.81 -24.50
C PHE A 308 -7.32 -19.85 -25.26
N PRO A 309 -6.85 -21.11 -25.50
CA PRO A 309 -7.63 -22.12 -26.18
C PRO A 309 -8.99 -22.43 -25.52
N GLN A 310 -9.08 -22.25 -24.20
CA GLN A 310 -10.31 -22.48 -23.44
C GLN A 310 -11.08 -21.20 -23.12
N GLY A 311 -10.57 -20.01 -23.51
CA GLY A 311 -11.21 -18.73 -23.26
C GLY A 311 -11.39 -18.42 -21.74
N ARG A 312 -10.53 -18.99 -20.87
CA ARG A 312 -10.69 -18.88 -19.43
C ARG A 312 -9.45 -18.35 -18.71
N MET A 313 -9.69 -17.64 -17.64
CA MET A 313 -8.69 -17.27 -16.62
C MET A 313 -9.04 -17.95 -15.31
N THR A 314 -8.02 -18.49 -14.62
CA THR A 314 -8.19 -19.11 -13.31
C THR A 314 -7.24 -18.44 -12.30
N ASP A 315 -7.77 -17.89 -11.20
CA ASP A 315 -6.99 -17.50 -10.03
C ASP A 315 -6.92 -18.70 -9.08
N HIS A 316 -5.69 -19.16 -8.83
CA HIS A 316 -5.47 -20.39 -8.05
C HIS A 316 -5.53 -20.17 -6.54
N ARG A 317 -5.47 -18.95 -6.05
CA ARG A 317 -5.53 -18.63 -4.62
C ARG A 317 -6.94 -18.86 -4.06
N ILE A 318 -7.93 -18.43 -4.82
CA ILE A 318 -9.36 -18.51 -4.44
C ILE A 318 -10.14 -19.52 -5.31
N ASN A 319 -9.45 -20.29 -6.15
CA ASN A 319 -10.03 -21.25 -7.10
C ASN A 319 -11.13 -20.66 -8.01
N LEU A 320 -11.05 -19.35 -8.30
CA LEU A 320 -11.99 -18.64 -9.17
C LEU A 320 -11.63 -18.89 -10.63
N THR A 321 -12.60 -19.35 -11.44
CA THR A 321 -12.44 -19.52 -12.88
C THR A 321 -13.48 -18.69 -13.63
N LEU A 322 -13.00 -17.79 -14.50
CA LEU A 322 -13.83 -16.90 -15.33
C LEU A 322 -13.67 -17.26 -16.80
N TYR A 323 -14.79 -17.54 -17.50
CA TYR A 323 -14.84 -17.91 -18.92
C TYR A 323 -15.07 -16.70 -19.83
N LYS A 324 -14.39 -15.60 -19.54
CA LYS A 324 -14.46 -14.33 -20.27
C LYS A 324 -13.06 -13.72 -20.49
N LEU A 325 -12.12 -14.56 -20.92
CA LEU A 325 -10.71 -14.18 -21.03
C LEU A 325 -10.50 -12.92 -21.88
N ASP A 326 -11.20 -12.78 -23.00
CA ASP A 326 -11.05 -11.63 -23.91
C ASP A 326 -11.43 -10.30 -23.22
N PHE A 327 -12.51 -10.31 -22.43
CA PHE A 327 -12.91 -9.14 -21.63
C PHE A 327 -11.90 -8.81 -20.55
N ILE A 328 -11.34 -9.83 -19.89
CA ILE A 328 -10.30 -9.68 -18.89
C ILE A 328 -9.06 -9.04 -19.52
N MET A 329 -8.63 -9.53 -20.67
CA MET A 329 -7.49 -8.99 -21.42
C MET A 329 -7.74 -7.57 -21.96
N ASP A 330 -9.02 -7.19 -22.12
CA ASP A 330 -9.44 -5.80 -22.41
C ASP A 330 -9.67 -4.96 -21.15
N GLY A 331 -9.23 -5.41 -19.97
CA GLY A 331 -9.22 -4.66 -18.72
C GLY A 331 -10.50 -4.79 -17.88
N ASP A 332 -11.34 -5.80 -18.06
CA ASP A 332 -12.46 -6.09 -17.15
C ASP A 332 -12.01 -6.99 -16.00
N LEU A 333 -11.31 -6.37 -15.02
CA LEU A 333 -10.82 -7.05 -13.82
C LEU A 333 -11.73 -6.87 -12.60
N THR A 334 -12.85 -6.17 -12.72
CA THR A 334 -13.68 -5.76 -11.58
C THR A 334 -14.19 -6.95 -10.77
N GLU A 335 -14.71 -7.98 -11.42
CA GLU A 335 -15.21 -9.18 -10.74
C GLU A 335 -14.10 -9.90 -9.98
N LEU A 336 -12.92 -10.02 -10.61
CA LEU A 336 -11.76 -10.65 -10.02
C LEU A 336 -11.23 -9.90 -8.80
N THR A 337 -11.03 -8.57 -8.93
CA THR A 337 -10.52 -7.73 -7.84
C THR A 337 -11.49 -7.70 -6.66
N ASN A 338 -12.80 -7.68 -6.91
CA ASN A 338 -13.82 -7.74 -5.87
C ASN A 338 -13.83 -9.09 -5.15
N ALA A 339 -13.70 -10.20 -5.88
CA ALA A 339 -13.65 -11.53 -5.29
C ALA A 339 -12.40 -11.71 -4.40
N LEU A 340 -11.23 -11.22 -4.84
CA LEU A 340 -10.01 -11.26 -4.05
C LEU A 340 -10.09 -10.37 -2.80
N ALA A 341 -10.69 -9.20 -2.92
CA ALA A 341 -10.92 -8.31 -1.78
C ALA A 341 -11.88 -8.93 -0.76
N ALA A 342 -12.95 -9.59 -1.23
CA ALA A 342 -13.91 -10.27 -0.36
C ALA A 342 -13.27 -11.45 0.40
N GLU A 343 -12.46 -12.27 -0.28
CA GLU A 343 -11.73 -13.37 0.37
C GLU A 343 -10.75 -12.86 1.42
N HIS A 344 -9.97 -11.84 1.08
CA HIS A 344 -9.06 -11.22 2.04
C HIS A 344 -9.79 -10.63 3.27
N GLN A 345 -10.95 -10.01 3.06
CA GLN A 345 -11.79 -9.53 4.16
C GLN A 345 -12.28 -10.69 5.03
N ALA A 346 -12.67 -11.82 4.41
CA ALA A 346 -13.11 -13.01 5.15
C ALA A 346 -11.97 -13.61 5.98
N GLU A 347 -10.75 -13.68 5.43
CA GLU A 347 -9.55 -14.11 6.17
C GLU A 347 -9.27 -13.21 7.38
N LEU A 348 -9.33 -11.88 7.19
CA LEU A 348 -9.12 -10.92 8.27
C LEU A 348 -10.21 -11.03 9.36
N LEU A 349 -11.47 -11.24 8.97
CA LEU A 349 -12.57 -11.45 9.93
C LEU A 349 -12.39 -12.74 10.72
N ALA A 350 -11.98 -13.82 10.08
CA ALA A 350 -11.67 -15.09 10.74
C ALA A 350 -10.55 -14.92 11.78
N ALA A 351 -9.48 -14.18 11.43
CA ALA A 351 -8.36 -13.88 12.33
C ALA A 351 -8.74 -12.98 13.53
N LEU A 352 -9.84 -12.21 13.45
CA LEU A 352 -10.33 -11.39 14.56
C LEU A 352 -11.23 -12.21 15.52
N GLY A 353 -11.75 -13.36 15.06
CA GLY A 353 -12.64 -14.24 15.84
C GLY A 353 -11.90 -15.25 16.73
N ASP A 354 -10.61 -15.46 16.47
CA ASP A 354 -9.70 -16.28 17.28
C ASP A 354 -8.99 -15.39 18.35
#